data_5cf8805248bc6d3f011aed72aa6faaa2
#
_entry.id   5cf8805248bc6d3f011aed72aa6faaa2
#
_cell.length_a   1.000
_cell.length_b   1.000
_cell.length_c   1.000
_cell.angle_alpha   90.00
_cell.angle_beta   90.00
_cell.angle_gamma   90.00
#
_symmetry.space_group_name_H-M   'P 1'
#
loop_
_entity.id
_entity.type
_entity.pdbx_description
1 polymer ?
#
loop_
_entity_poly.entity_id
_entity_poly.type
_entity_poly.pdbx_seq_one_letter_code
_entity_poly.pdbx_strand_id
1 'polypeptide(L)'
;MIHAIEIDGLTKQFGAVRAVDDLRLQVAPGEVFGFMGHNGAGKTTTLRMLLGLTAPTRGTARVLGRDVVRETLAVRRECGYLPADYALPPDMTPRQFLVYVAAMFGVTGEPAATRADELLRQFGLQAAADRKLRGFSTGMTQKVGLAQALINEPRVLLLDEPTSGLDPLGRHELLELLRGLARDRGVTVVFSSHILSDVESLCRRVAVMHHARLIACDEVAALKAAHGVASMDDLYLALVRREAA
;
A
#
# COMPACT_ATOMS: atom_id res chain seq x y z
N MET A 1 -15.96 -6.08 -16.46
CA MET A 1 -15.01 -6.78 -15.55
C MET A 1 -15.12 -6.12 -14.19
N ILE A 2 -15.06 -6.89 -13.09
CA ILE A 2 -15.08 -6.32 -11.75
C ILE A 2 -13.64 -5.92 -11.43
N HIS A 3 -13.39 -4.63 -11.15
CA HIS A 3 -12.08 -4.15 -10.69
C HIS A 3 -11.94 -4.34 -9.18
N ALA A 4 -10.71 -4.54 -8.70
CA ALA A 4 -10.43 -4.57 -7.27
C ALA A 4 -10.53 -3.16 -6.67
N ILE A 5 -10.10 -2.14 -7.43
CA ILE A 5 -10.24 -0.73 -7.06
C ILE A 5 -10.76 0.04 -8.28
N GLU A 6 -11.74 0.90 -8.06
CA GLU A 6 -12.28 1.84 -9.03
C GLU A 6 -12.30 3.22 -8.41
N ILE A 7 -11.73 4.20 -9.12
CA ILE A 7 -11.69 5.60 -8.71
C ILE A 7 -12.23 6.45 -9.87
N ASP A 8 -13.24 7.29 -9.59
CA ASP A 8 -13.84 8.17 -10.57
C ASP A 8 -13.97 9.60 -10.05
N GLY A 9 -13.16 10.51 -10.60
CA GLY A 9 -13.15 11.92 -10.29
C GLY A 9 -12.80 12.25 -8.84
N LEU A 10 -12.04 11.37 -8.16
CA LEU A 10 -11.77 11.49 -6.75
C LEU A 10 -10.94 12.73 -6.45
N THR A 11 -11.48 13.61 -5.59
CA THR A 11 -10.85 14.88 -5.22
C THR A 11 -10.83 15.04 -3.71
N LYS A 12 -9.71 15.50 -3.17
CA LYS A 12 -9.58 15.85 -1.76
C LYS A 12 -8.98 17.23 -1.59
N GLN A 13 -9.67 18.06 -0.84
CA GLN A 13 -9.23 19.40 -0.48
C GLN A 13 -9.19 19.54 1.05
N PHE A 14 -8.11 20.09 1.58
CA PHE A 14 -7.93 20.46 2.98
C PHE A 14 -7.73 21.98 3.05
N GLY A 15 -8.77 22.70 3.43
CA GLY A 15 -8.74 24.18 3.38
C GLY A 15 -8.41 24.69 1.98
N ALA A 16 -7.31 25.41 1.83
CA ALA A 16 -6.83 25.91 0.53
C ALA A 16 -5.99 24.87 -0.25
N VAL A 17 -5.55 23.77 0.38
CA VAL A 17 -4.66 22.79 -0.24
C VAL A 17 -5.47 21.69 -0.92
N ARG A 18 -5.30 21.52 -2.22
CA ARG A 18 -5.83 20.39 -2.98
C ARG A 18 -4.82 19.25 -2.95
N ALA A 19 -5.13 18.22 -2.20
CA ALA A 19 -4.24 17.06 -2.00
C ALA A 19 -4.41 15.97 -3.05
N VAL A 20 -5.61 15.86 -3.67
CA VAL A 20 -5.93 15.00 -4.82
C VAL A 20 -6.92 15.73 -5.70
N ASP A 21 -6.71 15.75 -7.03
CA ASP A 21 -7.50 16.50 -8.00
C ASP A 21 -7.94 15.60 -9.16
N ASP A 22 -9.24 15.32 -9.25
CA ASP A 22 -9.92 14.57 -10.33
C ASP A 22 -9.23 13.24 -10.70
N LEU A 23 -8.80 12.47 -9.69
CA LEU A 23 -8.14 11.19 -9.90
C LEU A 23 -9.12 10.17 -10.49
N ARG A 24 -8.71 9.53 -11.61
CA ARG A 24 -9.44 8.46 -12.29
C ARG A 24 -8.50 7.31 -12.59
N LEU A 25 -8.76 6.13 -12.02
CA LEU A 25 -7.99 4.93 -12.31
C LEU A 25 -8.74 3.66 -11.88
N GLN A 26 -8.29 2.54 -12.41
CA GLN A 26 -8.80 1.21 -12.07
C GLN A 26 -7.63 0.25 -11.85
N VAL A 27 -7.77 -0.64 -10.85
CA VAL A 27 -6.80 -1.70 -10.54
C VAL A 27 -7.51 -3.04 -10.69
N ALA A 28 -6.90 -3.97 -11.42
CA ALA A 28 -7.44 -5.30 -11.62
C ALA A 28 -7.26 -6.19 -10.37
N PRO A 29 -8.12 -7.21 -10.16
CA PRO A 29 -7.89 -8.20 -9.11
C PRO A 29 -6.56 -8.94 -9.29
N GLY A 30 -5.83 -9.15 -8.19
CA GLY A 30 -4.53 -9.85 -8.18
C GLY A 30 -3.39 -9.05 -8.81
N GLU A 31 -3.61 -7.79 -9.18
CA GLU A 31 -2.58 -6.92 -9.73
C GLU A 31 -1.67 -6.36 -8.64
N VAL A 32 -0.37 -6.25 -8.93
CA VAL A 32 0.54 -5.39 -8.19
C VAL A 32 0.65 -4.06 -8.91
N PHE A 33 0.08 -3.03 -8.33
CA PHE A 33 -0.07 -1.69 -8.90
C PHE A 33 0.78 -0.67 -8.15
N GLY A 34 1.61 0.07 -8.88
CA GLY A 34 2.49 1.10 -8.32
C GLY A 34 1.81 2.48 -8.27
N PHE A 35 1.95 3.16 -7.14
CA PHE A 35 1.55 4.55 -6.97
C PHE A 35 2.81 5.39 -6.80
N MET A 36 3.25 6.06 -7.86
CA MET A 36 4.51 6.78 -7.90
C MET A 36 4.31 8.31 -7.84
N GLY A 37 5.25 9.01 -7.25
CA GLY A 37 5.27 10.48 -7.19
C GLY A 37 6.10 11.00 -6.02
N HIS A 38 6.45 12.29 -6.06
CA HIS A 38 7.17 12.96 -4.97
C HIS A 38 6.35 13.01 -3.67
N ASN A 39 6.99 13.38 -2.57
CA ASN A 39 6.29 13.59 -1.30
C ASN A 39 5.30 14.75 -1.43
N GLY A 40 4.06 14.54 -0.95
CA GLY A 40 2.98 15.51 -1.13
C GLY A 40 2.23 15.41 -2.47
N ALA A 41 2.56 14.46 -3.36
CA ALA A 41 1.84 14.28 -4.63
C ALA A 41 0.40 13.78 -4.47
N GLY A 42 -0.03 13.33 -3.28
CA GLY A 42 -1.38 12.86 -3.01
C GLY A 42 -1.52 11.36 -2.78
N LYS A 43 -0.42 10.57 -2.85
CA LYS A 43 -0.41 9.11 -2.72
C LYS A 43 -1.07 8.64 -1.40
N THR A 44 -0.52 9.04 -0.26
CA THR A 44 -1.05 8.72 1.09
C THR A 44 -2.51 9.14 1.25
N THR A 45 -2.88 10.33 0.76
CA THR A 45 -4.25 10.83 0.83
C THR A 45 -5.19 9.93 0.04
N THR A 46 -4.78 9.46 -1.13
CA THR A 46 -5.56 8.52 -1.94
C THR A 46 -5.75 7.18 -1.21
N LEU A 47 -4.68 6.58 -0.67
CA LEU A 47 -4.78 5.34 0.10
C LEU A 47 -5.72 5.48 1.31
N ARG A 48 -5.64 6.60 2.02
CA ARG A 48 -6.56 6.90 3.14
C ARG A 48 -8.00 7.06 2.71
N MET A 49 -8.28 7.64 1.54
CA MET A 49 -9.64 7.73 0.98
C MET A 49 -10.17 6.35 0.59
N LEU A 50 -9.34 5.48 -0.02
CA LEU A 50 -9.73 4.10 -0.35
C LEU A 50 -10.13 3.28 0.88
N LEU A 51 -9.56 3.57 2.04
CA LEU A 51 -9.92 2.94 3.32
C LEU A 51 -11.06 3.64 4.06
N GLY A 52 -11.61 4.74 3.52
CA GLY A 52 -12.57 5.57 4.21
C GLY A 52 -12.03 6.20 5.51
N LEU A 53 -10.69 6.32 5.65
CA LEU A 53 -10.05 7.05 6.76
C LEU A 53 -10.15 8.57 6.57
N THR A 54 -10.36 8.99 5.33
CA THR A 54 -10.57 10.38 4.95
C THR A 54 -11.67 10.42 3.90
N ALA A 55 -12.73 11.17 4.13
CA ALA A 55 -13.80 11.31 3.14
C ALA A 55 -13.32 12.17 1.95
N PRO A 56 -13.63 11.79 0.71
CA PRO A 56 -13.37 12.64 -0.45
C PRO A 56 -14.20 13.91 -0.38
N THR A 57 -13.73 14.99 -1.02
CA THR A 57 -14.50 16.23 -1.21
C THR A 57 -15.44 16.10 -2.40
N ARG A 58 -15.01 15.37 -3.45
CA ARG A 58 -15.79 15.06 -4.66
C ARG A 58 -15.37 13.71 -5.22
N GLY A 59 -16.19 13.19 -6.15
CA GLY A 59 -15.94 11.93 -6.82
C GLY A 59 -16.28 10.73 -5.96
N THR A 60 -16.01 9.55 -6.48
CA THR A 60 -16.31 8.27 -5.84
C THR A 60 -15.13 7.31 -5.95
N ALA A 61 -15.05 6.39 -4.99
CA ALA A 61 -14.15 5.25 -5.10
C ALA A 61 -14.83 3.99 -4.58
N ARG A 62 -14.46 2.86 -5.16
CA ARG A 62 -14.93 1.54 -4.74
C ARG A 62 -13.75 0.60 -4.57
N VAL A 63 -13.82 -0.25 -3.54
CA VAL A 63 -12.89 -1.35 -3.32
C VAL A 63 -13.71 -2.63 -3.29
N LEU A 64 -13.37 -3.58 -4.17
CA LEU A 64 -14.11 -4.82 -4.38
C LEU A 64 -15.62 -4.59 -4.60
N GLY A 65 -15.96 -3.53 -5.37
CA GLY A 65 -17.32 -3.11 -5.67
C GLY A 65 -18.02 -2.33 -4.54
N ARG A 66 -17.43 -2.21 -3.34
CA ARG A 66 -18.01 -1.52 -2.18
C ARG A 66 -17.62 -0.04 -2.17
N ASP A 67 -18.57 0.83 -1.89
CA ASP A 67 -18.35 2.26 -1.76
C ASP A 67 -17.52 2.59 -0.50
N VAL A 68 -16.39 3.29 -0.66
CA VAL A 68 -15.44 3.56 0.42
C VAL A 68 -15.99 4.49 1.52
N VAL A 69 -17.05 5.24 1.22
CA VAL A 69 -17.70 6.16 2.17
C VAL A 69 -18.88 5.49 2.87
N ARG A 70 -19.73 4.83 2.09
CA ARG A 70 -20.98 4.25 2.60
C ARG A 70 -20.78 2.89 3.27
N GLU A 71 -19.77 2.12 2.82
CA GLU A 71 -19.53 0.75 3.26
C GLU A 71 -18.13 0.61 3.91
N THR A 72 -17.64 1.66 4.56
CA THR A 72 -16.28 1.78 5.10
C THR A 72 -15.83 0.56 5.92
N LEU A 73 -16.67 0.05 6.82
CA LEU A 73 -16.32 -1.11 7.65
C LEU A 73 -16.18 -2.39 6.82
N ALA A 74 -17.04 -2.57 5.83
CA ALA A 74 -16.96 -3.71 4.93
C ALA A 74 -15.71 -3.65 4.05
N VAL A 75 -15.35 -2.45 3.56
CA VAL A 75 -14.07 -2.21 2.84
C VAL A 75 -12.88 -2.56 3.73
N ARG A 76 -12.81 -2.05 4.96
CA ARG A 76 -11.67 -2.29 5.86
C ARG A 76 -11.50 -3.76 6.25
N ARG A 77 -12.56 -4.54 6.31
CA ARG A 77 -12.48 -5.97 6.59
C ARG A 77 -11.75 -6.74 5.49
N GLU A 78 -11.86 -6.29 4.26
CA GLU A 78 -11.24 -6.91 3.08
C GLU A 78 -9.85 -6.33 2.76
N CYS A 79 -9.43 -5.27 3.48
CA CYS A 79 -8.18 -4.55 3.24
C CYS A 79 -7.17 -4.77 4.36
N GLY A 80 -5.90 -4.89 3.97
CA GLY A 80 -4.76 -4.68 4.85
C GLY A 80 -4.14 -3.32 4.55
N TYR A 81 -3.61 -2.66 5.57
CA TYR A 81 -3.00 -1.35 5.41
C TYR A 81 -1.72 -1.19 6.23
N LEU A 82 -0.67 -0.75 5.56
CA LEU A 82 0.55 -0.27 6.19
C LEU A 82 0.70 1.22 5.89
N PRO A 83 0.54 2.13 6.86
CA PRO A 83 0.83 3.55 6.68
C PRO A 83 2.34 3.81 6.60
N ALA A 84 2.74 4.93 5.97
CA ALA A 84 4.15 5.35 5.93
C ALA A 84 4.69 5.68 7.32
N ASP A 85 3.88 6.39 8.10
CA ASP A 85 4.19 6.73 9.49
C ASP A 85 3.27 5.96 10.43
N TYR A 86 3.86 5.08 11.22
CA TYR A 86 3.14 4.35 12.26
C TYR A 86 4.05 4.07 13.45
N ALA A 87 3.43 3.95 14.61
CA ALA A 87 4.12 3.56 15.83
C ALA A 87 3.51 2.26 16.36
N LEU A 88 4.36 1.31 16.68
CA LEU A 88 3.94 0.09 17.38
C LEU A 88 3.93 0.32 18.88
N PRO A 89 3.01 -0.34 19.64
CA PRO A 89 2.95 -0.23 21.10
C PRO A 89 4.27 -0.70 21.74
N PRO A 90 5.08 0.18 22.35
CA PRO A 90 6.46 -0.17 22.75
C PRO A 90 6.53 -1.27 23.81
N ASP A 91 5.49 -1.39 24.64
CA ASP A 91 5.45 -2.35 25.75
C ASP A 91 4.77 -3.67 25.43
N MET A 92 4.24 -3.82 24.22
CA MET A 92 3.75 -5.11 23.72
C MET A 92 4.88 -5.92 23.09
N THR A 93 4.69 -7.23 22.99
CA THR A 93 5.49 -8.09 22.11
C THR A 93 4.82 -8.18 20.73
N PRO A 94 5.52 -8.56 19.64
CA PRO A 94 4.92 -8.79 18.33
C PRO A 94 3.73 -9.74 18.39
N ARG A 95 3.86 -10.87 19.11
CA ARG A 95 2.78 -11.84 19.31
C ARG A 95 1.56 -11.19 19.95
N GLN A 96 1.74 -10.47 21.07
CA GLN A 96 0.66 -9.77 21.76
C GLN A 96 -0.02 -8.75 20.85
N PHE A 97 0.77 -7.98 20.09
CA PHE A 97 0.25 -6.97 19.18
C PHE A 97 -0.56 -7.61 18.03
N LEU A 98 -0.04 -8.66 17.38
CA LEU A 98 -0.75 -9.33 16.30
C LEU A 98 -2.05 -10.01 16.78
N VAL A 99 -2.05 -10.66 17.94
CA VAL A 99 -3.26 -11.22 18.55
C VAL A 99 -4.29 -10.12 18.87
N TYR A 100 -3.83 -8.98 19.40
CA TYR A 100 -4.69 -7.83 19.65
C TYR A 100 -5.33 -7.30 18.36
N VAL A 101 -4.55 -7.17 17.27
CA VAL A 101 -5.08 -6.71 15.97
C VAL A 101 -6.05 -7.75 15.38
N ALA A 102 -5.76 -9.05 15.48
CA ALA A 102 -6.65 -10.12 15.04
C ALA A 102 -8.03 -10.01 15.72
N ALA A 103 -8.04 -9.71 17.02
CA ALA A 103 -9.28 -9.54 17.79
C ALA A 103 -10.14 -8.36 17.27
N MET A 104 -9.54 -7.30 16.72
CA MET A 104 -10.29 -6.21 16.07
C MET A 104 -11.06 -6.68 14.82
N PHE A 105 -10.62 -7.75 14.19
CA PHE A 105 -11.29 -8.40 13.06
C PHE A 105 -12.22 -9.56 13.50
N GLY A 106 -12.39 -9.76 14.81
CA GLY A 106 -13.25 -10.81 15.37
C GLY A 106 -12.58 -12.19 15.49
N VAL A 107 -11.26 -12.29 15.24
CA VAL A 107 -10.49 -13.52 15.41
C VAL A 107 -9.85 -13.50 16.78
N THR A 108 -10.24 -14.44 17.67
CA THR A 108 -9.81 -14.49 19.08
C THR A 108 -9.35 -15.90 19.48
N GLY A 109 -8.69 -16.01 20.62
CA GLY A 109 -8.25 -17.30 21.17
C GLY A 109 -7.15 -17.97 20.33
N GLU A 110 -7.23 -19.31 20.26
CA GLU A 110 -6.24 -20.13 19.55
C GLU A 110 -6.08 -19.77 18.06
N PRO A 111 -7.15 -19.50 17.27
CA PRO A 111 -7.01 -19.06 15.88
C PRO A 111 -6.17 -17.78 15.72
N ALA A 112 -6.36 -16.80 16.63
CA ALA A 112 -5.57 -15.56 16.59
C ALA A 112 -4.09 -15.81 16.92
N ALA A 113 -3.80 -16.66 17.89
CA ALA A 113 -2.43 -17.03 18.26
C ALA A 113 -1.73 -17.78 17.12
N THR A 114 -2.41 -18.76 16.53
CA THR A 114 -1.89 -19.54 15.37
C THR A 114 -1.59 -18.61 14.21
N ARG A 115 -2.51 -17.70 13.86
CA ARG A 115 -2.31 -16.74 12.78
C ARG A 115 -1.16 -15.78 13.07
N ALA A 116 -1.02 -15.31 14.28
CA ALA A 116 0.11 -14.46 14.69
C ALA A 116 1.44 -15.21 14.52
N ASP A 117 1.51 -16.47 14.94
CA ASP A 117 2.73 -17.30 14.82
C ASP A 117 3.11 -17.63 13.38
N GLU A 118 2.11 -17.88 12.52
CA GLU A 118 2.33 -18.04 11.08
C GLU A 118 2.98 -16.81 10.47
N LEU A 119 2.43 -15.62 10.76
CA LEU A 119 2.97 -14.36 10.25
C LEU A 119 4.36 -14.07 10.82
N LEU A 120 4.58 -14.27 12.11
CA LEU A 120 5.90 -14.12 12.72
C LEU A 120 6.94 -15.04 12.07
N ARG A 121 6.54 -16.26 11.71
CA ARG A 121 7.40 -17.20 10.96
C ARG A 121 7.65 -16.68 9.54
N GLN A 122 6.62 -16.27 8.84
CA GLN A 122 6.72 -15.76 7.46
C GLN A 122 7.67 -14.56 7.35
N PHE A 123 7.70 -13.70 8.38
CA PHE A 123 8.57 -12.52 8.43
C PHE A 123 9.91 -12.76 9.15
N GLY A 124 10.23 -13.99 9.56
CA GLY A 124 11.49 -14.31 10.25
C GLY A 124 11.62 -13.68 11.63
N LEU A 125 10.49 -13.45 12.32
CA LEU A 125 10.41 -12.79 13.64
C LEU A 125 10.21 -13.77 14.80
N GLN A 126 10.25 -15.10 14.60
CA GLN A 126 9.96 -16.10 15.64
C GLN A 126 10.86 -15.94 16.87
N ALA A 127 12.18 -15.77 16.66
CA ALA A 127 13.13 -15.60 17.77
C ALA A 127 12.90 -14.29 18.58
N ALA A 128 12.17 -13.34 18.01
CA ALA A 128 11.85 -12.05 18.63
C ALA A 128 10.37 -11.93 19.04
N ALA A 129 9.56 -13.00 18.87
CA ALA A 129 8.11 -12.99 19.06
C ALA A 129 7.68 -12.51 20.45
N ASP A 130 8.49 -12.75 21.49
CA ASP A 130 8.20 -12.44 22.88
C ASP A 130 9.10 -11.32 23.46
N ARG A 131 9.91 -10.65 22.59
CA ARG A 131 10.66 -9.43 22.94
C ARG A 131 9.77 -8.21 22.81
N LYS A 132 9.99 -7.19 23.68
CA LYS A 132 9.25 -5.92 23.60
C LYS A 132 9.60 -5.15 22.33
N LEU A 133 8.57 -4.57 21.70
CA LEU A 133 8.68 -3.82 20.43
C LEU A 133 9.60 -2.59 20.53
N ARG A 134 9.73 -1.97 21.72
CA ARG A 134 10.67 -0.84 21.94
C ARG A 134 12.14 -1.16 21.62
N GLY A 135 12.51 -2.42 21.56
CA GLY A 135 13.87 -2.87 21.24
C GLY A 135 14.05 -3.32 19.80
N PHE A 136 13.10 -3.02 18.91
CA PHE A 136 13.15 -3.42 17.51
C PHE A 136 13.89 -2.40 16.65
N SER A 137 14.66 -2.89 15.69
CA SER A 137 15.21 -2.06 14.61
C SER A 137 14.09 -1.60 13.66
N THR A 138 14.37 -0.59 12.84
CA THR A 138 13.43 -0.10 11.82
C THR A 138 12.93 -1.24 10.92
N GLY A 139 13.83 -2.11 10.42
CA GLY A 139 13.45 -3.25 9.58
C GLY A 139 12.58 -4.28 10.32
N MET A 140 12.86 -4.56 11.61
CA MET A 140 11.99 -5.43 12.41
C MET A 140 10.61 -4.82 12.64
N THR A 141 10.55 -3.52 12.92
CA THR A 141 9.29 -2.77 13.06
C THR A 141 8.48 -2.83 11.77
N GLN A 142 9.12 -2.65 10.62
CA GLN A 142 8.51 -2.75 9.30
C GLN A 142 7.91 -4.15 9.06
N LYS A 143 8.65 -5.21 9.39
CA LYS A 143 8.18 -6.59 9.28
C LYS A 143 6.94 -6.85 10.18
N VAL A 144 6.89 -6.28 11.39
CA VAL A 144 5.68 -6.37 12.26
C VAL A 144 4.52 -5.61 11.66
N GLY A 145 4.74 -4.41 11.12
CA GLY A 145 3.71 -3.61 10.44
C GLY A 145 3.11 -4.33 9.23
N LEU A 146 3.95 -5.02 8.43
CA LEU A 146 3.50 -5.85 7.32
C LEU A 146 2.72 -7.09 7.81
N ALA A 147 3.20 -7.75 8.87
CA ALA A 147 2.48 -8.86 9.49
C ALA A 147 1.08 -8.42 9.98
N GLN A 148 1.00 -7.24 10.61
CA GLN A 148 -0.26 -6.64 11.03
C GLN A 148 -1.20 -6.37 9.83
N ALA A 149 -0.67 -5.86 8.71
CA ALA A 149 -1.47 -5.60 7.52
C ALA A 149 -2.01 -6.88 6.84
N LEU A 150 -1.45 -8.05 7.16
CA LEU A 150 -1.85 -9.36 6.63
C LEU A 150 -2.67 -10.20 7.63
N ILE A 151 -2.95 -9.69 8.83
CA ILE A 151 -3.55 -10.48 9.92
C ILE A 151 -4.97 -10.97 9.58
N ASN A 152 -5.74 -10.17 8.86
CA ASN A 152 -7.12 -10.43 8.46
C ASN A 152 -7.25 -11.13 7.09
N GLU A 153 -6.16 -11.66 6.52
CA GLU A 153 -6.13 -12.29 5.19
C GLU A 153 -6.77 -11.42 4.10
N PRO A 154 -6.26 -10.20 3.90
CA PRO A 154 -6.89 -9.22 3.04
C PRO A 154 -6.90 -9.67 1.58
N ARG A 155 -7.94 -9.26 0.85
CA ARG A 155 -8.02 -9.37 -0.62
C ARG A 155 -7.35 -8.19 -1.33
N VAL A 156 -7.24 -7.05 -0.64
CA VAL A 156 -6.54 -5.84 -1.11
C VAL A 156 -5.55 -5.40 -0.05
N LEU A 157 -4.30 -5.22 -0.44
CA LEU A 157 -3.22 -4.76 0.43
C LEU A 157 -2.78 -3.36 -0.04
N LEU A 158 -2.94 -2.37 0.82
CA LEU A 158 -2.56 -0.99 0.58
C LEU A 158 -1.32 -0.68 1.41
N LEU A 159 -0.21 -0.34 0.75
CA LEU A 159 1.08 -0.12 1.39
C LEU A 159 1.60 1.28 1.05
N ASP A 160 1.84 2.08 2.07
CA ASP A 160 2.35 3.44 1.91
C ASP A 160 3.84 3.45 2.27
N GLU A 161 4.70 3.62 1.24
CA GLU A 161 6.17 3.63 1.35
C GLU A 161 6.76 2.40 2.09
N PRO A 162 6.36 1.14 1.75
CA PRO A 162 6.68 -0.04 2.56
C PRO A 162 8.16 -0.41 2.58
N THR A 163 8.95 0.08 1.64
CA THR A 163 10.40 -0.18 1.52
C THR A 163 11.26 0.88 2.22
N SER A 164 10.65 1.96 2.72
CA SER A 164 11.37 3.03 3.39
C SER A 164 12.08 2.52 4.65
N GLY A 165 13.36 2.88 4.80
CA GLY A 165 14.17 2.51 5.96
C GLY A 165 14.62 1.04 5.99
N LEU A 166 14.37 0.25 4.95
CA LEU A 166 14.93 -1.08 4.80
C LEU A 166 16.31 -1.04 4.13
N ASP A 167 17.18 -1.93 4.55
CA ASP A 167 18.42 -2.22 3.84
C ASP A 167 18.15 -2.93 2.49
N PRO A 168 19.13 -3.05 1.58
CA PRO A 168 18.92 -3.65 0.27
C PRO A 168 18.38 -5.08 0.31
N LEU A 169 18.80 -5.89 1.29
CA LEU A 169 18.35 -7.27 1.43
C LEU A 169 16.89 -7.33 1.91
N GLY A 170 16.56 -6.61 2.98
CA GLY A 170 15.18 -6.53 3.51
C GLY A 170 14.20 -5.96 2.50
N ARG A 171 14.65 -5.01 1.66
CA ARG A 171 13.87 -4.46 0.56
C ARG A 171 13.60 -5.53 -0.52
N HIS A 172 14.61 -6.28 -0.93
CA HIS A 172 14.44 -7.38 -1.89
C HIS A 172 13.48 -8.45 -1.36
N GLU A 173 13.66 -8.89 -0.12
CA GLU A 173 12.79 -9.87 0.55
C GLU A 173 11.33 -9.41 0.56
N LEU A 174 11.09 -8.12 0.86
CA LEU A 174 9.74 -7.56 0.86
C LEU A 174 9.12 -7.57 -0.54
N LEU A 175 9.85 -7.13 -1.57
CA LEU A 175 9.33 -7.11 -2.95
C LEU A 175 8.97 -8.52 -3.43
N GLU A 176 9.80 -9.53 -3.13
CA GLU A 176 9.50 -10.94 -3.43
C GLU A 176 8.26 -11.45 -2.68
N LEU A 177 8.11 -11.08 -1.41
CA LEU A 177 6.92 -11.41 -0.63
C LEU A 177 5.65 -10.83 -1.30
N LEU A 178 5.66 -9.55 -1.67
CA LEU A 178 4.52 -8.88 -2.31
C LEU A 178 4.17 -9.53 -3.66
N ARG A 179 5.20 -9.89 -4.43
CA ARG A 179 5.03 -10.62 -5.70
C ARG A 179 4.38 -12.00 -5.46
N GLY A 180 4.83 -12.72 -4.43
CA GLY A 180 4.26 -14.00 -4.03
C GLY A 180 2.79 -13.89 -3.59
N LEU A 181 2.44 -12.87 -2.79
CA LEU A 181 1.06 -12.65 -2.34
C LEU A 181 0.10 -12.42 -3.53
N ALA A 182 0.52 -11.65 -4.51
CA ALA A 182 -0.29 -11.39 -5.71
C ALA A 182 -0.42 -12.66 -6.57
N ARG A 183 0.71 -13.32 -6.87
CA ARG A 183 0.76 -14.48 -7.78
C ARG A 183 0.07 -15.71 -7.19
N ASP A 184 0.36 -16.05 -5.93
CA ASP A 184 0.00 -17.33 -5.33
C ASP A 184 -1.32 -17.28 -4.56
N ARG A 185 -1.72 -16.10 -4.06
CA ARG A 185 -2.94 -15.90 -3.27
C ARG A 185 -3.96 -14.96 -3.94
N GLY A 186 -3.64 -14.39 -5.10
CA GLY A 186 -4.52 -13.47 -5.81
C GLY A 186 -4.78 -12.15 -5.05
N VAL A 187 -3.93 -11.77 -4.11
CA VAL A 187 -4.06 -10.51 -3.36
C VAL A 187 -3.75 -9.35 -4.30
N THR A 188 -4.65 -8.38 -4.37
CA THR A 188 -4.38 -7.13 -5.08
C THR A 188 -3.50 -6.26 -4.20
N VAL A 189 -2.35 -5.83 -4.71
CA VAL A 189 -1.41 -4.99 -3.97
C VAL A 189 -1.33 -3.62 -4.61
N VAL A 190 -1.62 -2.57 -3.85
CA VAL A 190 -1.34 -1.19 -4.24
C VAL A 190 -0.25 -0.66 -3.31
N PHE A 191 0.85 -0.26 -3.91
CA PHE A 191 2.00 0.14 -3.13
C PHE A 191 2.50 1.52 -3.60
N SER A 192 2.58 2.46 -2.67
CA SER A 192 3.16 3.76 -2.96
C SER A 192 4.66 3.73 -2.76
N SER A 193 5.40 4.40 -3.64
CA SER A 193 6.84 4.59 -3.47
C SER A 193 7.33 5.86 -4.15
N HIS A 194 8.36 6.47 -3.58
CA HIS A 194 9.20 7.44 -4.24
C HIS A 194 10.50 6.80 -4.79
N ILE A 195 10.73 5.52 -4.49
CA ILE A 195 11.87 4.73 -4.99
C ILE A 195 11.47 4.08 -6.30
N LEU A 196 11.90 4.67 -7.41
CA LEU A 196 11.42 4.31 -8.74
C LEU A 196 11.83 2.90 -9.16
N SER A 197 12.99 2.43 -8.72
CA SER A 197 13.47 1.06 -8.98
C SER A 197 12.61 -0.02 -8.33
N ASP A 198 11.92 0.26 -7.20
CA ASP A 198 11.00 -0.70 -6.59
C ASP A 198 9.76 -0.88 -7.45
N VAL A 199 9.21 0.23 -7.92
CA VAL A 199 8.06 0.24 -8.81
C VAL A 199 8.39 -0.51 -10.10
N GLU A 200 9.53 -0.24 -10.71
CA GLU A 200 9.99 -0.89 -11.93
C GLU A 200 10.15 -2.40 -11.78
N SER A 201 10.69 -2.83 -10.64
CA SER A 201 10.94 -4.25 -10.39
C SER A 201 9.68 -5.05 -10.06
N LEU A 202 8.68 -4.42 -9.41
CA LEU A 202 7.53 -5.12 -8.85
C LEU A 202 6.26 -4.94 -9.67
N CYS A 203 6.02 -3.75 -10.21
CA CYS A 203 4.75 -3.39 -10.81
C CYS A 203 4.73 -3.56 -12.31
N ARG A 204 3.64 -4.16 -12.83
CA ARG A 204 3.38 -4.14 -14.27
C ARG A 204 2.83 -2.81 -14.73
N ARG A 205 1.91 -2.22 -13.94
CA ARG A 205 1.28 -0.93 -14.20
C ARG A 205 1.56 0.05 -13.05
N VAL A 206 1.62 1.31 -13.41
CA VAL A 206 1.90 2.40 -12.49
C VAL A 206 1.01 3.60 -12.76
N ALA A 207 0.59 4.28 -11.69
CA ALA A 207 0.05 5.62 -11.71
C ALA A 207 1.14 6.60 -11.27
N VAL A 208 1.42 7.60 -12.09
CA VAL A 208 2.37 8.68 -11.77
C VAL A 208 1.60 9.90 -11.34
N MET A 209 1.80 10.30 -10.10
CA MET A 209 1.17 11.50 -9.52
C MET A 209 2.16 12.66 -9.41
N HIS A 210 1.69 13.84 -9.79
CA HIS A 210 2.43 15.09 -9.63
C HIS A 210 1.45 16.21 -9.25
N HIS A 211 1.80 17.03 -8.26
CA HIS A 211 0.95 18.15 -7.80
C HIS A 211 -0.54 17.80 -7.67
N ALA A 212 -0.84 16.74 -6.93
CA ALA A 212 -2.21 16.24 -6.68
C ALA A 212 -2.92 15.61 -7.89
N ARG A 213 -2.32 15.56 -9.08
CA ARG A 213 -2.91 15.05 -10.32
C ARG A 213 -2.26 13.78 -10.79
N LEU A 214 -3.04 12.97 -11.50
CA LEU A 214 -2.54 11.82 -12.25
C LEU A 214 -2.01 12.31 -13.59
N ILE A 215 -0.69 12.18 -13.82
CA ILE A 215 -0.05 12.63 -15.07
C ILE A 215 0.21 11.48 -16.04
N ALA A 216 0.26 10.23 -15.58
CA ALA A 216 0.32 9.05 -16.41
C ALA A 216 -0.22 7.82 -15.64
N CYS A 217 -0.86 6.88 -16.36
CA CYS A 217 -1.27 5.60 -15.79
C CYS A 217 -1.30 4.55 -16.91
N ASP A 218 -0.32 3.64 -16.92
CA ASP A 218 -0.24 2.56 -17.90
C ASP A 218 0.79 1.50 -17.46
N GLU A 219 1.02 0.49 -18.31
CA GLU A 219 2.12 -0.45 -18.13
C GLU A 219 3.47 0.27 -18.17
N VAL A 220 4.34 -0.10 -17.23
CA VAL A 220 5.70 0.49 -17.12
C VAL A 220 6.45 0.42 -18.45
N ALA A 221 6.41 -0.74 -19.11
CA ALA A 221 7.07 -0.93 -20.41
C ALA A 221 6.49 -0.03 -21.51
N ALA A 222 5.16 0.15 -21.55
CA ALA A 222 4.50 1.01 -22.53
C ALA A 222 4.85 2.49 -22.30
N LEU A 223 4.83 2.94 -21.04
CA LEU A 223 5.22 4.32 -20.69
C LEU A 223 6.68 4.62 -21.08
N LYS A 224 7.59 3.70 -20.76
CA LYS A 224 9.01 3.86 -21.12
C LYS A 224 9.20 3.93 -22.64
N ALA A 225 8.55 3.04 -23.39
CA ALA A 225 8.61 3.02 -24.86
C ALA A 225 8.02 4.30 -25.48
N ALA A 226 6.87 4.77 -25.00
CA ALA A 226 6.20 5.97 -25.50
C ALA A 226 7.03 7.26 -25.30
N HIS A 227 7.92 7.27 -24.29
CA HIS A 227 8.79 8.41 -24.00
C HIS A 227 10.24 8.21 -24.44
N GLY A 228 10.57 7.06 -25.04
CA GLY A 228 11.92 6.76 -25.54
C GLY A 228 12.99 6.70 -24.44
N VAL A 229 12.63 6.27 -23.23
CA VAL A 229 13.51 6.23 -22.05
C VAL A 229 13.78 4.80 -21.58
N ALA A 230 14.94 4.58 -20.97
CA ALA A 230 15.35 3.27 -20.49
C ALA A 230 15.04 3.01 -19.01
N SER A 231 14.96 4.05 -18.18
CA SER A 231 14.76 3.96 -16.74
C SER A 231 13.46 4.61 -16.29
N MET A 232 12.98 4.22 -15.09
CA MET A 232 11.84 4.89 -14.44
C MET A 232 12.19 6.31 -13.99
N ASP A 233 13.46 6.58 -13.68
CA ASP A 233 13.93 7.92 -13.30
C ASP A 233 13.80 8.88 -14.49
N ASP A 234 14.25 8.47 -15.68
CA ASP A 234 14.12 9.27 -16.91
C ASP A 234 12.66 9.46 -17.29
N LEU A 235 11.83 8.41 -17.14
CA LEU A 235 10.39 8.49 -17.38
C LEU A 235 9.74 9.55 -16.49
N TYR A 236 10.02 9.49 -15.19
CA TYR A 236 9.46 10.45 -14.23
C TYR A 236 9.85 11.89 -14.58
N LEU A 237 11.13 12.12 -14.88
CA LEU A 237 11.63 13.44 -15.30
C LEU A 237 10.98 13.93 -16.61
N ALA A 238 10.79 13.05 -17.58
CA ALA A 238 10.15 13.39 -18.85
C ALA A 238 8.68 13.79 -18.65
N LEU A 239 7.93 13.04 -17.82
CA LEU A 239 6.53 13.32 -17.51
C LEU A 239 6.36 14.66 -16.76
N VAL A 240 7.19 14.91 -15.73
CA VAL A 240 7.13 16.14 -14.93
C VAL A 240 7.49 17.38 -15.74
N ARG A 241 8.52 17.29 -16.62
CA ARG A 241 8.89 18.42 -17.49
C ARG A 241 7.79 18.79 -18.47
N ARG A 242 7.06 17.79 -18.98
CA ARG A 242 5.94 18.00 -19.89
C ARG A 242 4.74 18.66 -19.22
N GLU A 243 4.50 18.37 -17.95
CA GLU A 243 3.42 18.99 -17.16
C GLU A 243 3.74 20.47 -16.81
N ALA A 244 5.04 20.82 -16.75
CA ALA A 244 5.50 22.18 -16.44
C ALA A 244 5.61 23.10 -17.67
N ALA A 245 5.46 22.57 -18.89
CA ALA A 245 5.53 23.29 -20.15
C ALA A 245 4.14 23.69 -20.66
#